data_4dfeb7337a5cdf5dc4bad90c677ea33e
#
_entry.id   4dfeb7337a5cdf5dc4bad90c677ea33e
#
_cell.length_a   1.000
_cell.length_b   1.000
_cell.length_c   1.000
_cell.angle_alpha   90.00
_cell.angle_beta   90.00
_cell.angle_gamma   90.00
#
_symmetry.space_group_name_H-M   'P 1'
#
loop_
_entity.id
_entity.type
_entity.pdbx_description
1 polymer ?
#
loop_
_entity_poly.entity_id
_entity_poly.type
_entity_poly.pdbx_seq_one_letter_code
_entity_poly.pdbx_strand_id
1 'polypeptide(L)'
;MFRPASVFIGLRYFFAGQRSALLVSFISLLAIAGLVLGVALLIIVLSVMNGFDRELRDNILSVVPHVQLIHQSGIEDWQSERDNIMQMDSVTNAVPYADAEGLMSHRQKARPVQLLGLSATAMPAGLASVLTRYNLAIPAQGRVLISEVIADALNAKTNQRVSMIFPAENGRSTTVYSFIVEGIFATHTELDQSLVIASLPQVAEIAGIPNRAQGFRLQVNDQFNARNIGFEIINQLPFGYGFRDWFQTHGNLYQAIQLSRNMVVLLIFLIVAIAAFNVISMLMMSV
;
A
#
# COMPACT_ATOMS: atom_id res chain seq x y z
N MET A 1 43.41 -18.47 -17.02
CA MET A 1 42.92 -18.34 -15.65
C MET A 1 43.77 -17.26 -14.95
N PHE A 2 43.37 -16.00 -15.02
CA PHE A 2 44.14 -14.86 -14.48
C PHE A 2 43.95 -14.84 -12.94
N ARG A 3 44.96 -15.23 -12.18
CA ARG A 3 45.02 -14.91 -10.76
C ARG A 3 45.57 -13.49 -10.65
N PRO A 4 44.82 -12.52 -10.15
CA PRO A 4 45.34 -11.16 -10.00
C PRO A 4 46.51 -11.22 -9.03
N ALA A 5 47.71 -10.84 -9.48
CA ALA A 5 48.95 -10.88 -8.72
C ALA A 5 48.85 -10.13 -7.37
N SER A 6 48.02 -9.09 -7.32
CA SER A 6 47.68 -8.33 -6.11
C SER A 6 47.03 -9.18 -5.02
N VAL A 7 46.11 -10.10 -5.35
CA VAL A 7 45.46 -10.99 -4.39
C VAL A 7 46.43 -12.05 -3.88
N PHE A 8 47.29 -12.57 -4.74
CA PHE A 8 48.32 -13.56 -4.36
C PHE A 8 49.39 -12.95 -3.44
N ILE A 9 49.85 -11.73 -3.76
CA ILE A 9 50.81 -11.00 -2.95
C ILE A 9 50.19 -10.63 -1.60
N GLY A 10 48.95 -10.13 -1.57
CA GLY A 10 48.21 -9.82 -0.35
C GLY A 10 48.02 -11.01 0.58
N LEU A 11 47.59 -12.16 0.04
CA LEU A 11 47.47 -13.40 0.81
C LEU A 11 48.81 -13.90 1.35
N ARG A 12 49.89 -13.82 0.53
CA ARG A 12 51.23 -14.25 0.97
C ARG A 12 51.80 -13.36 2.08
N TYR A 13 51.59 -12.03 2.02
CA TYR A 13 51.99 -11.12 3.11
C TYR A 13 51.20 -11.38 4.39
N PHE A 14 49.95 -11.69 4.28
CA PHE A 14 49.07 -12.00 5.41
C PHE A 14 49.49 -13.27 6.16
N PHE A 15 49.95 -14.31 5.46
CA PHE A 15 50.38 -15.60 6.05
C PHE A 15 51.88 -15.70 6.35
N ALA A 16 52.71 -14.73 5.92
CA ALA A 16 54.19 -14.81 6.06
C ALA A 16 54.76 -14.19 7.34
N GLY A 17 53.92 -13.76 8.30
CA GLY A 17 54.33 -13.06 9.52
C GLY A 17 55.07 -13.98 10.51
N GLN A 18 56.25 -13.51 11.01
CA GLN A 18 57.06 -14.17 12.04
C GLN A 18 56.34 -14.23 13.41
N ARG A 19 56.76 -15.09 14.32
CA ARG A 19 56.12 -15.44 15.59
C ARG A 19 55.69 -14.26 16.50
N SER A 20 56.26 -13.07 16.38
CA SER A 20 55.83 -11.85 17.09
C SER A 20 54.57 -11.20 16.48
N ALA A 21 54.17 -11.60 15.26
CA ALA A 21 53.07 -11.07 14.51
C ALA A 21 51.74 -11.85 14.69
N LEU A 22 51.71 -12.91 15.51
CA LEU A 22 50.50 -13.70 15.70
C LEU A 22 49.33 -12.87 16.28
N LEU A 23 49.61 -11.98 17.24
CA LEU A 23 48.59 -11.08 17.81
C LEU A 23 48.10 -10.05 16.80
N VAL A 24 49.03 -9.45 16.02
CA VAL A 24 48.69 -8.47 14.96
C VAL A 24 47.89 -9.14 13.86
N SER A 25 48.28 -10.36 13.45
CA SER A 25 47.57 -11.13 12.43
C SER A 25 46.16 -11.54 12.90
N PHE A 26 46.02 -11.92 14.17
CA PHE A 26 44.72 -12.27 14.77
C PHE A 26 43.77 -11.06 14.81
N ILE A 27 44.28 -9.89 15.25
CA ILE A 27 43.48 -8.66 15.31
C ILE A 27 43.08 -8.21 13.90
N SER A 28 44.01 -8.29 12.92
CA SER A 28 43.74 -7.98 11.52
C SER A 28 42.65 -8.91 10.93
N LEU A 29 42.73 -10.21 11.22
CA LEU A 29 41.72 -11.19 10.80
C LEU A 29 40.33 -10.85 11.38
N LEU A 30 40.31 -10.52 12.68
CA LEU A 30 39.06 -10.16 13.37
C LEU A 30 38.46 -8.87 12.82
N ALA A 31 39.30 -7.86 12.50
CA ALA A 31 38.87 -6.62 11.87
C ALA A 31 38.30 -6.85 10.46
N ILE A 32 38.97 -7.67 9.64
CA ILE A 32 38.48 -8.01 8.30
C ILE A 32 37.19 -8.82 8.38
N ALA A 33 37.11 -9.80 9.27
CA ALA A 33 35.89 -10.59 9.48
C ALA A 33 34.74 -9.71 9.95
N GLY A 34 34.97 -8.79 10.87
CA GLY A 34 33.96 -7.81 11.32
C GLY A 34 33.49 -6.90 10.22
N LEU A 35 34.41 -6.40 9.37
CA LEU A 35 34.05 -5.58 8.21
C LEU A 35 33.23 -6.37 7.18
N VAL A 36 33.64 -7.58 6.85
CA VAL A 36 32.93 -8.44 5.89
C VAL A 36 31.53 -8.77 6.40
N LEU A 37 31.40 -9.14 7.67
CA LEU A 37 30.09 -9.41 8.29
C LEU A 37 29.22 -8.15 8.32
N GLY A 38 29.78 -6.98 8.64
CA GLY A 38 29.07 -5.71 8.64
C GLY A 38 28.54 -5.34 7.27
N VAL A 39 29.37 -5.45 6.24
CA VAL A 39 28.95 -5.18 4.85
C VAL A 39 27.91 -6.21 4.38
N ALA A 40 28.10 -7.49 4.70
CA ALA A 40 27.13 -8.53 4.36
C ALA A 40 25.76 -8.26 5.00
N LEU A 41 25.74 -7.91 6.29
CA LEU A 41 24.51 -7.56 7.00
C LEU A 41 23.84 -6.33 6.39
N LEU A 42 24.62 -5.31 6.03
CA LEU A 42 24.12 -4.11 5.37
C LEU A 42 23.44 -4.45 4.03
N ILE A 43 24.07 -5.27 3.19
CA ILE A 43 23.51 -5.69 1.91
C ILE A 43 22.20 -6.45 2.13
N ILE A 44 22.15 -7.36 3.10
CA ILE A 44 20.94 -8.13 3.44
C ILE A 44 19.81 -7.18 3.86
N VAL A 45 20.09 -6.26 4.79
CA VAL A 45 19.07 -5.32 5.31
C VAL A 45 18.54 -4.42 4.19
N LEU A 46 19.44 -3.85 3.37
CA LEU A 46 19.02 -3.02 2.22
C LEU A 46 18.22 -3.81 1.18
N SER A 47 18.61 -5.06 0.93
CA SER A 47 17.89 -5.94 -0.01
C SER A 47 16.46 -6.24 0.49
N VAL A 48 16.32 -6.58 1.77
CA VAL A 48 15.01 -6.82 2.40
C VAL A 48 14.16 -5.55 2.35
N MET A 49 14.75 -4.39 2.67
CA MET A 49 14.03 -3.11 2.65
C MET A 49 13.55 -2.74 1.24
N ASN A 50 14.41 -2.90 0.22
CA ASN A 50 14.01 -2.68 -1.17
C ASN A 50 12.92 -3.66 -1.64
N GLY A 51 12.99 -4.91 -1.20
CA GLY A 51 11.94 -5.90 -1.46
C GLY A 51 10.62 -5.51 -0.83
N PHE A 52 10.64 -5.06 0.40
CA PHE A 52 9.47 -4.61 1.14
C PHE A 52 8.85 -3.33 0.51
N ASP A 53 9.66 -2.34 0.15
CA ASP A 53 9.20 -1.13 -0.54
C ASP A 53 8.50 -1.49 -1.88
N ARG A 54 9.04 -2.46 -2.61
CA ARG A 54 8.42 -2.94 -3.87
C ARG A 54 7.10 -3.64 -3.61
N GLU A 55 7.05 -4.54 -2.64
CA GLU A 55 5.84 -5.27 -2.26
C GLU A 55 4.71 -4.32 -1.85
N LEU A 56 5.04 -3.28 -1.07
CA LEU A 56 4.08 -2.24 -0.69
C LEU A 56 3.53 -1.48 -1.91
N ARG A 57 4.42 -1.09 -2.84
CA ARG A 57 4.00 -0.37 -4.05
C ARG A 57 3.10 -1.21 -4.93
N ASP A 58 3.49 -2.44 -5.18
CA ASP A 58 2.87 -3.28 -6.19
C ASP A 58 1.56 -3.92 -5.70
N ASN A 59 1.50 -4.33 -4.44
CA ASN A 59 0.37 -5.09 -3.91
C ASN A 59 -0.60 -4.26 -3.08
N ILE A 60 -0.13 -3.38 -2.20
CA ILE A 60 -1.02 -2.63 -1.31
C ILE A 60 -1.47 -1.33 -1.95
N LEU A 61 -0.52 -0.50 -2.40
CA LEU A 61 -0.83 0.83 -2.92
C LEU A 61 -1.45 0.82 -4.33
N SER A 62 -1.39 -0.31 -5.05
CA SER A 62 -2.07 -0.43 -6.35
C SER A 62 -3.60 -0.50 -6.22
N VAL A 63 -4.12 -0.99 -5.10
CA VAL A 63 -5.57 -1.15 -4.85
C VAL A 63 -6.12 -0.01 -3.99
N VAL A 64 -5.30 0.53 -3.08
CA VAL A 64 -5.66 1.65 -2.20
C VAL A 64 -5.48 2.97 -2.95
N PRO A 65 -6.44 3.92 -2.87
CA PRO A 65 -6.24 5.24 -3.45
C PRO A 65 -5.14 5.99 -2.72
N HIS A 66 -4.27 6.68 -3.46
CA HIS A 66 -3.21 7.50 -2.87
C HIS A 66 -3.79 8.77 -2.22
N VAL A 67 -4.76 9.38 -2.89
CA VAL A 67 -5.56 10.52 -2.41
C VAL A 67 -7.02 10.21 -2.69
N GLN A 68 -7.86 10.44 -1.72
CA GLN A 68 -9.31 10.33 -1.83
C GLN A 68 -9.92 11.72 -1.68
N LEU A 69 -10.44 12.26 -2.77
CA LEU A 69 -11.20 13.50 -2.76
C LEU A 69 -12.64 13.21 -2.33
N ILE A 70 -13.19 14.07 -1.50
CA ILE A 70 -14.58 13.96 -1.00
C ILE A 70 -15.24 15.31 -1.23
N HIS A 71 -16.44 15.32 -1.79
CA HIS A 71 -17.25 16.52 -1.94
C HIS A 71 -18.46 16.46 -1.01
N GLN A 72 -18.73 17.55 -0.27
CA GLN A 72 -19.76 17.58 0.79
C GLN A 72 -21.17 17.22 0.31
N SER A 73 -21.55 17.63 -0.91
CA SER A 73 -22.90 17.40 -1.49
C SER A 73 -22.91 16.40 -2.65
N GLY A 74 -21.77 15.72 -2.88
CA GLY A 74 -21.57 14.91 -4.08
C GLY A 74 -21.37 15.73 -5.35
N ILE A 75 -20.89 15.09 -6.40
CA ILE A 75 -20.49 15.67 -7.69
C ILE A 75 -21.49 15.18 -8.73
N GLU A 76 -22.25 16.08 -9.33
CA GLU A 76 -23.30 15.76 -10.32
C GLU A 76 -22.68 15.45 -11.69
N ASP A 77 -21.87 16.35 -12.23
CA ASP A 77 -21.14 16.16 -13.48
C ASP A 77 -19.72 15.65 -13.20
N TRP A 78 -19.63 14.43 -12.65
CA TRP A 78 -18.35 13.83 -12.30
C TRP A 78 -17.50 13.48 -13.53
N GLN A 79 -18.08 13.37 -14.74
CA GLN A 79 -17.34 13.09 -15.95
C GLN A 79 -16.45 14.30 -16.33
N SER A 80 -17.04 15.48 -16.43
CA SER A 80 -16.30 16.72 -16.72
C SER A 80 -15.26 17.02 -15.64
N GLU A 81 -15.64 16.83 -14.37
CA GLU A 81 -14.73 17.06 -13.25
C GLU A 81 -13.55 16.08 -13.23
N ARG A 82 -13.80 14.82 -13.57
CA ARG A 82 -12.75 13.82 -13.75
C ARG A 82 -11.75 14.26 -14.83
N ASP A 83 -12.26 14.73 -15.97
CA ASP A 83 -11.41 15.14 -17.09
C ASP A 83 -10.55 16.36 -16.71
N ASN A 84 -11.08 17.29 -15.91
CA ASN A 84 -10.32 18.41 -15.36
C ASN A 84 -9.20 17.93 -14.41
N ILE A 85 -9.53 17.01 -13.50
CA ILE A 85 -8.56 16.45 -12.55
C ILE A 85 -7.46 15.65 -13.28
N MET A 86 -7.82 14.94 -14.33
CA MET A 86 -6.86 14.16 -15.14
C MET A 86 -5.89 15.03 -15.97
N GLN A 87 -6.14 16.34 -16.12
CA GLN A 87 -5.21 17.27 -16.75
C GLN A 87 -4.08 17.72 -15.82
N MET A 88 -4.17 17.42 -14.53
CA MET A 88 -3.12 17.75 -13.56
C MET A 88 -1.95 16.78 -13.69
N ASP A 89 -0.71 17.29 -13.87
CA ASP A 89 0.49 16.48 -14.09
C ASP A 89 0.79 15.46 -12.98
N SER A 90 0.34 15.75 -11.76
CA SER A 90 0.54 14.89 -10.59
C SER A 90 -0.42 13.69 -10.54
N VAL A 91 -1.52 13.70 -11.32
CA VAL A 91 -2.58 12.69 -11.28
C VAL A 91 -2.40 11.70 -12.43
N THR A 92 -2.30 10.42 -12.10
CA THR A 92 -2.19 9.33 -13.10
C THR A 92 -3.52 8.65 -13.38
N ASN A 93 -4.43 8.65 -12.41
CA ASN A 93 -5.79 8.12 -12.57
C ASN A 93 -6.75 8.78 -11.59
N ALA A 94 -7.98 9.03 -12.03
CA ALA A 94 -9.08 9.56 -11.23
C ALA A 94 -10.32 8.68 -11.40
N VAL A 95 -10.77 8.06 -10.33
CA VAL A 95 -11.89 7.10 -10.32
C VAL A 95 -13.02 7.66 -9.48
N PRO A 96 -14.19 7.97 -10.08
CA PRO A 96 -15.36 8.38 -9.33
C PRO A 96 -15.85 7.23 -8.45
N TYR A 97 -16.24 7.56 -7.23
CA TYR A 97 -16.73 6.56 -6.28
C TYR A 97 -17.90 7.11 -5.45
N ALA A 98 -18.64 6.19 -4.88
CA ALA A 98 -19.47 6.37 -3.71
C ALA A 98 -19.22 5.22 -2.75
N ASP A 99 -19.28 5.45 -1.46
CA ASP A 99 -19.16 4.39 -0.48
C ASP A 99 -20.20 4.51 0.62
N ALA A 100 -20.53 3.36 1.22
CA ALA A 100 -21.43 3.29 2.36
C ALA A 100 -20.97 2.16 3.28
N GLU A 101 -20.92 2.44 4.57
CA GLU A 101 -20.63 1.43 5.57
C GLU A 101 -21.90 0.80 6.10
N GLY A 102 -21.88 -0.52 6.25
CA GLY A 102 -23.06 -1.25 6.69
C GLY A 102 -22.73 -2.63 7.23
N LEU A 103 -23.78 -3.33 7.63
CA LEU A 103 -23.69 -4.70 8.13
C LEU A 103 -24.27 -5.64 7.08
N MET A 104 -23.41 -6.46 6.46
CA MET A 104 -23.86 -7.53 5.55
C MET A 104 -24.23 -8.77 6.37
N SER A 105 -25.38 -9.36 6.07
CA SER A 105 -25.88 -10.56 6.72
C SER A 105 -26.30 -11.63 5.73
N HIS A 106 -26.00 -12.85 6.07
CA HIS A 106 -26.49 -14.04 5.38
C HIS A 106 -26.87 -15.12 6.40
N ARG A 107 -28.15 -15.56 6.37
CA ARG A 107 -28.71 -16.45 7.37
C ARG A 107 -28.55 -15.88 8.79
N GLN A 108 -27.77 -16.55 9.64
CA GLN A 108 -27.54 -16.16 11.06
C GLN A 108 -26.16 -15.49 11.29
N LYS A 109 -25.42 -15.21 10.23
CA LYS A 109 -24.11 -14.57 10.31
C LYS A 109 -24.18 -13.15 9.80
N ALA A 110 -23.41 -12.24 10.41
CA ALA A 110 -23.30 -10.86 9.99
C ALA A 110 -21.87 -10.35 10.14
N ARG A 111 -21.46 -9.47 9.24
CA ARG A 111 -20.14 -8.80 9.27
C ARG A 111 -20.26 -7.32 8.85
N PRO A 112 -19.49 -6.45 9.50
CA PRO A 112 -19.34 -5.09 8.99
C PRO A 112 -18.64 -5.12 7.64
N VAL A 113 -19.12 -4.32 6.70
CA VAL A 113 -18.58 -4.22 5.34
C VAL A 113 -18.64 -2.77 4.87
N GLN A 114 -17.72 -2.46 3.96
CA GLN A 114 -17.71 -1.23 3.19
C GLN A 114 -18.19 -1.55 1.78
N LEU A 115 -19.33 -1.00 1.39
CA LEU A 115 -19.86 -1.09 0.04
C LEU A 115 -19.27 0.01 -0.81
N LEU A 116 -18.47 -0.36 -1.80
CA LEU A 116 -17.80 0.56 -2.72
C LEU A 116 -18.50 0.53 -4.09
N GLY A 117 -19.03 1.66 -4.49
CA GLY A 117 -19.62 1.88 -5.80
C GLY A 117 -18.59 2.38 -6.79
N LEU A 118 -18.44 1.67 -7.90
CA LEU A 118 -17.50 2.00 -8.97
C LEU A 118 -18.20 2.05 -10.33
N SER A 119 -17.64 2.83 -11.24
CA SER A 119 -18.05 2.87 -12.62
C SER A 119 -17.29 1.81 -13.44
N ALA A 120 -17.97 1.18 -14.39
CA ALA A 120 -17.34 0.26 -15.33
C ALA A 120 -16.34 0.96 -16.26
N THR A 121 -16.51 2.26 -16.50
CA THR A 121 -15.65 3.06 -17.39
C THR A 121 -14.43 3.65 -16.72
N ALA A 122 -14.38 3.65 -15.38
CA ALA A 122 -13.27 4.19 -14.61
C ALA A 122 -13.06 3.34 -13.36
N MET A 123 -11.93 2.65 -13.30
CA MET A 123 -11.59 1.72 -12.22
C MET A 123 -10.12 1.86 -11.82
N PRO A 124 -9.77 1.65 -10.52
CA PRO A 124 -8.37 1.56 -10.11
C PRO A 124 -7.67 0.41 -10.82
N ALA A 125 -6.46 0.64 -11.35
CA ALA A 125 -5.73 -0.35 -12.15
C ALA A 125 -5.51 -1.68 -11.40
N GLY A 126 -5.17 -1.61 -10.11
CA GLY A 126 -4.98 -2.79 -9.27
C GLY A 126 -6.27 -3.61 -9.14
N LEU A 127 -7.40 -2.95 -8.90
CA LEU A 127 -8.69 -3.63 -8.79
C LEU A 127 -9.14 -4.19 -10.14
N ALA A 128 -8.92 -3.47 -11.24
CA ALA A 128 -9.21 -3.95 -12.59
C ALA A 128 -8.44 -5.26 -12.89
N SER A 129 -7.17 -5.33 -12.53
CA SER A 129 -6.35 -6.54 -12.71
C SER A 129 -6.88 -7.72 -11.89
N VAL A 130 -7.31 -7.46 -10.65
CA VAL A 130 -7.93 -8.48 -9.78
C VAL A 130 -9.23 -8.98 -10.42
N LEU A 131 -10.16 -8.10 -10.76
CA LEU A 131 -11.44 -8.51 -11.34
C LEU A 131 -11.27 -9.27 -12.66
N THR A 132 -10.32 -8.85 -13.50
CA THR A 132 -9.99 -9.57 -14.75
C THR A 132 -9.48 -10.99 -14.47
N ARG A 133 -8.65 -11.18 -13.45
CA ARG A 133 -8.16 -12.52 -13.03
C ARG A 133 -9.29 -13.47 -12.67
N TYR A 134 -10.34 -12.96 -12.02
CA TYR A 134 -11.52 -13.74 -11.64
C TYR A 134 -12.62 -13.75 -12.72
N ASN A 135 -12.36 -13.15 -13.91
CA ASN A 135 -13.33 -12.98 -14.98
C ASN A 135 -14.62 -12.29 -14.51
N LEU A 136 -14.47 -11.25 -13.69
CA LEU A 136 -15.54 -10.47 -13.10
C LEU A 136 -15.54 -9.05 -13.69
N ALA A 137 -16.71 -8.43 -13.74
CA ALA A 137 -16.93 -7.02 -14.11
C ALA A 137 -17.69 -6.30 -12.99
N ILE A 138 -17.83 -4.98 -13.09
CA ILE A 138 -18.69 -4.23 -12.16
C ILE A 138 -20.11 -4.75 -12.29
N PRO A 139 -20.73 -5.18 -11.17
CA PRO A 139 -22.01 -5.86 -11.21
C PRO A 139 -23.16 -4.91 -11.60
N ALA A 140 -24.21 -5.48 -12.17
CA ALA A 140 -25.44 -4.75 -12.46
C ALA A 140 -26.15 -4.35 -11.14
N GLN A 141 -27.16 -3.48 -11.26
CA GLN A 141 -27.96 -3.05 -10.12
C GLN A 141 -28.64 -4.26 -9.42
N GLY A 142 -28.65 -4.25 -8.10
CA GLY A 142 -29.15 -5.36 -7.27
C GLY A 142 -28.16 -6.50 -7.06
N ARG A 143 -26.94 -6.37 -7.59
CA ARG A 143 -25.87 -7.38 -7.47
C ARG A 143 -24.61 -6.80 -6.84
N VAL A 144 -23.81 -7.66 -6.21
CA VAL A 144 -22.57 -7.29 -5.56
C VAL A 144 -21.48 -8.32 -5.81
N LEU A 145 -20.24 -7.85 -5.82
CA LEU A 145 -19.06 -8.72 -5.67
C LEU A 145 -18.60 -8.64 -4.22
N ILE A 146 -18.28 -9.76 -3.65
CA ILE A 146 -17.78 -9.87 -2.27
C ILE A 146 -16.38 -10.47 -2.26
N SER A 147 -15.59 -10.11 -1.26
CA SER A 147 -14.29 -10.75 -1.06
C SER A 147 -14.45 -12.20 -0.58
N GLU A 148 -13.43 -13.03 -0.82
CA GLU A 148 -13.39 -14.42 -0.35
C GLU A 148 -13.52 -14.49 1.18
N VAL A 149 -12.85 -13.58 1.91
CA VAL A 149 -12.91 -13.49 3.38
C VAL A 149 -14.34 -13.23 3.89
N ILE A 150 -15.09 -12.36 3.21
CA ILE A 150 -16.50 -12.08 3.54
C ILE A 150 -17.37 -13.28 3.18
N ALA A 151 -17.15 -13.88 2.00
CA ALA A 151 -17.89 -15.06 1.54
C ALA A 151 -17.78 -16.22 2.54
N ASP A 152 -16.57 -16.52 3.01
CA ASP A 152 -16.31 -17.59 3.98
C ASP A 152 -16.92 -17.28 5.34
N ALA A 153 -16.73 -16.06 5.82
CA ALA A 153 -17.27 -15.64 7.12
C ALA A 153 -18.81 -15.72 7.17
N LEU A 154 -19.48 -15.33 6.10
CA LEU A 154 -20.93 -15.38 5.98
C LEU A 154 -21.44 -16.73 5.48
N ASN A 155 -20.56 -17.61 5.02
CA ASN A 155 -20.90 -18.85 4.31
C ASN A 155 -21.83 -18.55 3.11
N ALA A 156 -21.52 -17.47 2.37
CA ALA A 156 -22.27 -17.04 1.22
C ALA A 156 -21.58 -17.51 -0.07
N LYS A 157 -22.39 -17.91 -1.05
CA LYS A 157 -21.91 -18.40 -2.36
C LYS A 157 -22.46 -17.53 -3.49
N THR A 158 -21.84 -17.63 -4.67
CA THR A 158 -22.33 -17.00 -5.89
C THR A 158 -23.79 -17.36 -6.13
N ASN A 159 -24.57 -16.39 -6.64
CA ASN A 159 -25.99 -16.44 -6.88
C ASN A 159 -26.87 -16.57 -5.60
N GLN A 160 -26.31 -16.47 -4.41
CA GLN A 160 -27.09 -16.39 -3.17
C GLN A 160 -27.46 -14.94 -2.84
N ARG A 161 -28.59 -14.81 -2.12
CA ARG A 161 -29.08 -13.51 -1.66
C ARG A 161 -28.47 -13.18 -0.30
N VAL A 162 -27.96 -11.98 -0.17
CA VAL A 162 -27.45 -11.38 1.06
C VAL A 162 -28.21 -10.11 1.38
N SER A 163 -28.32 -9.76 2.64
CA SER A 163 -28.94 -8.50 3.07
C SER A 163 -27.88 -7.57 3.64
N MET A 164 -27.98 -6.29 3.31
CA MET A 164 -27.14 -5.24 3.88
C MET A 164 -28.00 -4.23 4.63
N ILE A 165 -27.59 -3.94 5.85
CA ILE A 165 -28.24 -3.00 6.75
C ILE A 165 -27.34 -1.78 6.84
N PHE A 166 -27.86 -0.62 6.46
CA PHE A 166 -27.17 0.65 6.59
C PHE A 166 -27.72 1.42 7.79
N PRO A 167 -26.84 1.96 8.66
CA PRO A 167 -27.27 2.75 9.81
C PRO A 167 -28.05 4.00 9.38
N ALA A 168 -28.88 4.46 10.26
CA ALA A 168 -29.58 5.73 10.07
C ALA A 168 -28.56 6.89 10.16
N GLU A 169 -28.39 7.61 9.07
CA GLU A 169 -27.59 8.84 9.02
C GLU A 169 -28.46 10.03 8.59
N ASN A 170 -28.16 11.21 9.11
CA ASN A 170 -28.78 12.47 8.70
C ASN A 170 -30.34 12.46 8.68
N GLY A 171 -30.95 11.84 9.69
CA GLY A 171 -32.41 11.80 9.83
C GLY A 171 -33.12 10.75 8.96
N ARG A 172 -32.39 9.87 8.29
CA ARG A 172 -32.92 8.71 7.57
C ARG A 172 -33.12 7.54 8.53
N SER A 173 -34.12 6.71 8.26
CA SER A 173 -34.32 5.46 8.98
C SER A 173 -33.30 4.41 8.49
N THR A 174 -32.97 3.47 9.38
CA THR A 174 -32.21 2.28 9.00
C THR A 174 -32.86 1.58 7.80
N THR A 175 -32.10 1.37 6.74
CA THR A 175 -32.61 0.76 5.52
C THR A 175 -31.94 -0.58 5.27
N VAL A 176 -32.73 -1.55 4.83
CA VAL A 176 -32.24 -2.89 4.50
C VAL A 176 -32.35 -3.09 2.98
N TYR A 177 -31.23 -3.38 2.35
CA TYR A 177 -31.15 -3.73 0.94
C TYR A 177 -30.85 -5.21 0.78
N SER A 178 -31.40 -5.81 -0.27
CA SER A 178 -31.14 -7.20 -0.62
C SER A 178 -30.36 -7.26 -1.93
N PHE A 179 -29.25 -7.98 -1.93
CA PHE A 179 -28.36 -8.13 -3.07
C PHE A 179 -28.18 -9.60 -3.43
N ILE A 180 -27.82 -9.85 -4.69
CA ILE A 180 -27.37 -11.17 -5.16
C ILE A 180 -25.86 -11.12 -5.30
N VAL A 181 -25.15 -12.09 -4.73
CA VAL A 181 -23.71 -12.25 -4.92
C VAL A 181 -23.45 -12.68 -6.36
N GLU A 182 -22.86 -11.81 -7.18
CA GLU A 182 -22.54 -12.13 -8.57
C GLU A 182 -21.23 -12.88 -8.68
N GLY A 183 -20.24 -12.51 -7.85
CA GLY A 183 -18.94 -13.14 -7.86
C GLY A 183 -18.18 -12.96 -6.55
N ILE A 184 -17.12 -13.76 -6.40
CA ILE A 184 -16.23 -13.75 -5.25
C ILE A 184 -14.82 -13.50 -5.78
N PHE A 185 -14.08 -12.59 -5.15
CA PHE A 185 -12.71 -12.22 -5.52
C PHE A 185 -11.80 -12.16 -4.30
N ALA A 186 -10.49 -12.14 -4.53
CA ALA A 186 -9.50 -11.88 -3.49
C ALA A 186 -8.46 -10.87 -3.98
N THR A 187 -8.22 -9.84 -3.19
CA THR A 187 -7.15 -8.86 -3.43
C THR A 187 -5.85 -9.26 -2.76
N HIS A 188 -5.91 -10.20 -1.81
CA HIS A 188 -4.83 -10.61 -0.91
C HIS A 188 -4.29 -9.43 -0.08
N THR A 189 -5.15 -8.46 0.23
CA THR A 189 -4.85 -7.30 1.07
C THR A 189 -5.82 -7.22 2.25
N GLU A 190 -5.58 -6.29 3.17
CA GLU A 190 -6.50 -6.04 4.30
C GLU A 190 -7.90 -5.62 3.85
N LEU A 191 -8.05 -5.11 2.63
CA LEU A 191 -9.36 -4.74 2.07
C LEU A 191 -10.32 -5.92 1.99
N ASP A 192 -9.81 -7.14 1.84
CA ASP A 192 -10.64 -8.35 1.80
C ASP A 192 -11.46 -8.56 3.08
N GLN A 193 -11.09 -7.90 4.19
CA GLN A 193 -11.83 -7.98 5.44
C GLN A 193 -13.21 -7.32 5.37
N SER A 194 -13.39 -6.30 4.51
CA SER A 194 -14.60 -5.47 4.49
C SER A 194 -15.11 -5.07 3.11
N LEU A 195 -14.32 -5.25 2.04
CA LEU A 195 -14.64 -4.74 0.72
C LEU A 195 -15.75 -5.52 0.02
N VAL A 196 -16.81 -4.80 -0.33
CA VAL A 196 -17.90 -5.24 -1.22
C VAL A 196 -18.01 -4.24 -2.36
N ILE A 197 -18.12 -4.72 -3.60
CA ILE A 197 -18.18 -3.85 -4.80
C ILE A 197 -19.57 -3.93 -5.40
N ALA A 198 -20.10 -2.76 -5.76
CA ALA A 198 -21.35 -2.61 -6.50
C ALA A 198 -21.21 -1.53 -7.58
N SER A 199 -22.27 -1.30 -8.36
CA SER A 199 -22.29 -0.21 -9.32
C SER A 199 -22.37 1.16 -8.63
N LEU A 200 -21.68 2.15 -9.18
CA LEU A 200 -21.66 3.52 -8.65
C LEU A 200 -23.07 4.11 -8.44
N PRO A 201 -24.02 4.03 -9.41
CA PRO A 201 -25.34 4.60 -9.22
C PRO A 201 -26.10 4.00 -8.05
N GLN A 202 -25.94 2.69 -7.81
CA GLN A 202 -26.62 2.00 -6.72
C GLN A 202 -26.10 2.44 -5.36
N VAL A 203 -24.77 2.54 -5.23
CA VAL A 203 -24.17 2.97 -3.96
C VAL A 203 -24.43 4.46 -3.70
N ALA A 204 -24.43 5.28 -4.74
CA ALA A 204 -24.80 6.68 -4.66
C ALA A 204 -26.24 6.88 -4.12
N GLU A 205 -27.18 6.03 -4.56
CA GLU A 205 -28.55 6.03 -4.04
C GLU A 205 -28.60 5.67 -2.56
N ILE A 206 -27.86 4.62 -2.16
CA ILE A 206 -27.76 4.18 -0.75
C ILE A 206 -27.09 5.27 0.11
N ALA A 207 -26.02 5.88 -0.37
CA ALA A 207 -25.35 6.99 0.30
C ALA A 207 -26.19 8.29 0.32
N GLY A 208 -27.32 8.32 -0.41
CA GLY A 208 -28.26 9.44 -0.45
C GLY A 208 -27.84 10.61 -1.30
N ILE A 209 -27.01 10.35 -2.27
CA ILE A 209 -26.55 11.28 -3.30
C ILE A 209 -26.91 10.73 -4.71
N PRO A 210 -28.17 10.45 -5.01
CA PRO A 210 -28.54 9.77 -6.25
C PRO A 210 -28.00 10.53 -7.46
N ASN A 211 -27.52 9.78 -8.45
CA ASN A 211 -26.89 10.28 -9.68
C ASN A 211 -25.64 11.14 -9.50
N ARG A 212 -24.99 11.09 -8.33
CA ARG A 212 -23.75 11.83 -8.03
C ARG A 212 -22.63 10.86 -7.65
N ALA A 213 -21.41 11.29 -7.85
CA ALA A 213 -20.27 10.66 -7.19
C ALA A 213 -20.01 11.37 -5.84
N GLN A 214 -19.60 10.62 -4.83
CA GLN A 214 -19.22 11.19 -3.53
C GLN A 214 -17.88 11.93 -3.63
N GLY A 215 -17.03 11.48 -4.54
CA GLY A 215 -15.72 12.06 -4.79
C GLY A 215 -14.91 11.25 -5.79
N PHE A 216 -13.59 11.41 -5.72
CA PHE A 216 -12.65 10.70 -6.58
C PHE A 216 -11.59 9.96 -5.76
N ARG A 217 -11.27 8.75 -6.19
CA ARG A 217 -10.12 7.98 -5.73
C ARG A 217 -8.99 8.23 -6.73
N LEU A 218 -7.95 8.94 -6.29
CA LEU A 218 -6.85 9.34 -7.15
C LEU A 218 -5.64 8.43 -6.96
N GLN A 219 -5.01 8.11 -8.08
CA GLN A 219 -3.65 7.61 -8.12
C GLN A 219 -2.74 8.74 -8.59
N VAL A 220 -1.65 8.98 -7.87
CA VAL A 220 -0.69 10.04 -8.14
C VAL A 220 0.66 9.45 -8.51
N ASN A 221 1.47 10.21 -9.23
CA ASN A 221 2.81 9.81 -9.68
C ASN A 221 3.79 9.52 -8.53
N ASP A 222 3.70 10.29 -7.42
CA ASP A 222 4.47 10.04 -6.21
C ASP A 222 3.55 9.78 -5.01
N GLN A 223 3.32 8.51 -4.73
CA GLN A 223 2.46 8.07 -3.63
C GLN A 223 2.97 8.47 -2.24
N PHE A 224 4.29 8.65 -2.08
CA PHE A 224 4.86 9.09 -0.80
C PHE A 224 4.73 10.60 -0.58
N ASN A 225 4.47 11.35 -1.64
CA ASN A 225 4.16 12.79 -1.59
C ASN A 225 2.65 13.07 -1.70
N ALA A 226 1.81 12.04 -1.58
CA ALA A 226 0.36 12.11 -1.76
C ALA A 226 -0.32 13.22 -0.94
N ARG A 227 0.17 13.51 0.27
CA ARG A 227 -0.34 14.59 1.11
C ARG A 227 -0.17 15.97 0.49
N ASN A 228 1.04 16.31 0.03
CA ASN A 228 1.31 17.61 -0.60
C ASN A 228 0.56 17.74 -1.93
N ILE A 229 0.55 16.66 -2.72
CA ILE A 229 -0.23 16.59 -3.97
C ILE A 229 -1.72 16.79 -3.68
N GLY A 230 -2.25 16.19 -2.62
CA GLY A 230 -3.64 16.38 -2.20
C GLY A 230 -3.97 17.84 -1.86
N PHE A 231 -3.06 18.56 -1.19
CA PHE A 231 -3.20 19.99 -0.94
C PHE A 231 -3.14 20.81 -2.24
N GLU A 232 -2.23 20.49 -3.15
CA GLU A 232 -2.14 21.18 -4.46
C GLU A 232 -3.42 21.01 -5.28
N ILE A 233 -3.98 19.79 -5.32
CA ILE A 233 -5.21 19.50 -6.04
C ILE A 233 -6.39 20.28 -5.43
N ILE A 234 -6.55 20.25 -4.11
CA ILE A 234 -7.66 20.93 -3.44
C ILE A 234 -7.62 22.45 -3.65
N ASN A 235 -6.43 23.04 -3.71
CA ASN A 235 -6.27 24.48 -3.95
C ASN A 235 -6.65 24.89 -5.38
N GLN A 236 -6.70 23.95 -6.32
CA GLN A 236 -7.10 24.19 -7.72
C GLN A 236 -8.59 23.86 -7.97
N LEU A 237 -9.23 23.15 -7.05
CA LEU A 237 -10.63 22.76 -7.16
C LEU A 237 -11.58 23.82 -6.55
N PRO A 238 -12.85 23.88 -6.97
CA PRO A 238 -13.87 24.73 -6.38
C PRO A 238 -14.03 24.45 -4.88
N PHE A 239 -14.70 25.38 -4.19
CA PHE A 239 -15.02 25.20 -2.77
C PHE A 239 -15.94 23.98 -2.55
N GLY A 240 -15.73 23.26 -1.44
CA GLY A 240 -16.56 22.11 -1.05
C GLY A 240 -15.83 20.78 -1.11
N TYR A 241 -14.60 20.74 -1.65
CA TYR A 241 -13.77 19.54 -1.62
C TYR A 241 -12.96 19.43 -0.32
N GLY A 242 -12.88 18.23 0.18
CA GLY A 242 -11.91 17.78 1.17
C GLY A 242 -11.09 16.61 0.60
N PHE A 243 -9.98 16.27 1.26
CA PHE A 243 -9.26 15.08 0.88
C PHE A 243 -8.77 14.27 2.09
N ARG A 244 -8.56 12.99 1.86
CA ARG A 244 -7.83 12.08 2.74
C ARG A 244 -6.70 11.46 1.96
N ASP A 245 -5.52 11.39 2.55
CA ASP A 245 -4.39 10.67 1.98
C ASP A 245 -4.31 9.24 2.57
N TRP A 246 -3.59 8.35 1.91
CA TRP A 246 -3.42 6.98 2.37
C TRP A 246 -2.66 6.89 3.71
N PHE A 247 -1.89 7.92 4.08
CA PHE A 247 -1.25 7.97 5.40
C PHE A 247 -2.27 8.12 6.52
N GLN A 248 -3.41 8.79 6.28
CA GLN A 248 -4.47 8.94 7.28
C GLN A 248 -5.29 7.65 7.41
N THR A 249 -5.49 6.93 6.32
CA THR A 249 -6.26 5.69 6.31
C THR A 249 -5.45 4.46 6.75
N HIS A 250 -4.15 4.45 6.46
CA HIS A 250 -3.24 3.35 6.76
C HIS A 250 -2.02 3.82 7.58
N GLY A 251 -2.23 4.74 8.51
CA GLY A 251 -1.16 5.41 9.27
C GLY A 251 -0.24 4.46 10.04
N ASN A 252 -0.76 3.36 10.57
CA ASN A 252 0.03 2.34 11.25
C ASN A 252 1.07 1.70 10.31
N LEU A 253 0.68 1.43 9.06
CA LEU A 253 1.57 0.89 8.04
C LEU A 253 2.67 1.89 7.69
N TYR A 254 2.30 3.17 7.49
CA TYR A 254 3.26 4.23 7.22
C TYR A 254 4.26 4.43 8.36
N GLN A 255 3.78 4.43 9.61
CA GLN A 255 4.65 4.53 10.78
C GLN A 255 5.62 3.35 10.87
N ALA A 256 5.17 2.13 10.57
CA ALA A 256 6.03 0.95 10.54
C ALA A 256 7.13 1.09 9.47
N ILE A 257 6.81 1.62 8.29
CA ILE A 257 7.77 1.88 7.21
C ILE A 257 8.81 2.93 7.64
N GLN A 258 8.37 4.04 8.23
CA GLN A 258 9.25 5.11 8.71
C GLN A 258 10.17 4.60 9.82
N LEU A 259 9.62 3.83 10.76
CA LEU A 259 10.42 3.22 11.84
C LEU A 259 11.48 2.28 11.25
N SER A 260 11.11 1.42 10.31
CA SER A 260 12.04 0.51 9.63
C SER A 260 13.16 1.28 8.91
N ARG A 261 12.84 2.36 8.19
CA ARG A 261 13.84 3.24 7.55
C ARG A 261 14.81 3.85 8.56
N ASN A 262 14.31 4.37 9.66
CA ASN A 262 15.14 4.96 10.71
C ASN A 262 16.05 3.93 11.35
N MET A 263 15.57 2.70 11.57
CA MET A 263 16.37 1.58 12.06
C MET A 263 17.50 1.22 11.08
N VAL A 264 17.23 1.18 9.78
CA VAL A 264 18.26 0.91 8.77
C VAL A 264 19.33 1.99 8.77
N VAL A 265 18.96 3.27 8.84
CA VAL A 265 19.91 4.38 8.91
C VAL A 265 20.79 4.27 10.17
N LEU A 266 20.20 3.94 11.33
CA LEU A 266 20.92 3.73 12.57
C LEU A 266 21.92 2.56 12.45
N LEU A 267 21.51 1.44 11.86
CA LEU A 267 22.36 0.29 11.63
C LEU A 267 23.54 0.62 10.70
N ILE A 268 23.30 1.36 9.62
CA ILE A 268 24.35 1.83 8.70
C ILE A 268 25.35 2.69 9.47
N PHE A 269 24.87 3.65 10.25
CA PHE A 269 25.73 4.50 11.07
C PHE A 269 26.60 3.69 12.05
N LEU A 270 26.01 2.70 12.73
CA LEU A 270 26.73 1.83 13.66
C LEU A 270 27.81 1.00 12.95
N ILE A 271 27.50 0.42 11.79
CA ILE A 271 28.46 -0.36 10.98
C ILE A 271 29.65 0.52 10.55
N VAL A 272 29.37 1.74 10.06
CA VAL A 272 30.40 2.70 9.66
C VAL A 272 31.25 3.10 10.85
N ALA A 273 30.67 3.35 12.02
CA ALA A 273 31.39 3.67 13.24
C ALA A 273 32.32 2.54 13.69
N ILE A 274 31.86 1.28 13.66
CA ILE A 274 32.67 0.09 13.98
C ILE A 274 33.81 -0.06 12.97
N ALA A 275 33.55 0.12 11.67
CA ALA A 275 34.56 0.05 10.64
C ALA A 275 35.64 1.13 10.83
N ALA A 276 35.26 2.37 11.13
CA ALA A 276 36.17 3.47 11.41
C ALA A 276 37.01 3.18 12.65
N PHE A 277 36.40 2.69 13.73
CA PHE A 277 37.10 2.31 14.94
C PHE A 277 38.15 1.21 14.69
N ASN A 278 37.78 0.19 13.91
CA ASN A 278 38.72 -0.88 13.54
C ASN A 278 39.91 -0.36 12.75
N VAL A 279 39.69 0.55 11.78
CA VAL A 279 40.77 1.16 11.00
C VAL A 279 41.67 2.02 11.88
N ILE A 280 41.11 2.85 12.76
CA ILE A 280 41.89 3.67 13.70
C ILE A 280 42.72 2.79 14.64
N SER A 281 42.12 1.74 15.20
CA SER A 281 42.83 0.81 16.09
C SER A 281 44.00 0.11 15.38
N MET A 282 43.80 -0.29 14.11
CA MET A 282 44.85 -0.92 13.30
C MET A 282 45.98 0.08 13.00
N LEU A 283 45.68 1.33 12.68
CA LEU A 283 46.70 2.36 12.45
C LEU A 283 47.50 2.68 13.72
N MET A 284 46.84 2.82 14.87
CA MET A 284 47.54 3.04 16.15
C MET A 284 48.47 1.90 16.54
N MET A 285 48.17 0.69 16.13
CA MET A 285 48.99 -0.49 16.44
C MET A 285 50.18 -0.69 15.46
N SER A 286 50.13 -0.01 14.28
CA SER A 286 51.18 -0.04 13.26
C SER A 286 52.26 1.03 13.44
N VAL A 287 52.01 2.03 14.29
CA VAL A 287 52.99 3.05 14.74
C VAL A 287 53.68 2.65 16.02
#